data_c746f6bf7d0b94b7780a0482c94abfcd
#
_entry.id   c746f6bf7d0b94b7780a0482c94abfcd
#
_cell.length_a   1.000
_cell.length_b   1.000
_cell.length_c   1.000
_cell.angle_alpha   90.00
_cell.angle_beta   90.00
_cell.angle_gamma   90.00
#
_symmetry.space_group_name_H-M   'P 1'
#
loop_
_entity.id
_entity.type
_entity.pdbx_description
1 polymer ?
#
loop_
_entity_poly.entity_id
_entity_poly.type
_entity_poly.pdbx_seq_one_letter_code
_entity_poly.pdbx_strand_id
1 'polypeptide(L)'
;MPYDAWVFSFIETRLFTRLVGEYLTDEEYRELQAALIERPEAGAVIPGSGGVRKLRWRAPGRGKRGGYRVIYYTKTAQRVIWMLTLYPKNVAENIPAHVLQRIRKEVEDG
;
A
#
# COMPACT_ATOMS: atom_id res chain seq x y z
N MET A 1 -9.23 -7.00 26.83
CA MET A 1 -9.49 -6.38 25.55
C MET A 1 -8.24 -6.38 24.70
N PRO A 2 -8.28 -7.05 23.60
CA PRO A 2 -7.08 -7.17 22.78
C PRO A 2 -6.84 -5.94 21.91
N TYR A 3 -6.35 -4.91 22.53
CA TYR A 3 -6.02 -3.71 21.77
C TYR A 3 -5.06 -4.01 20.63
N ASP A 4 -4.19 -4.98 20.87
CA ASP A 4 -3.19 -5.28 19.86
C ASP A 4 -3.80 -5.71 18.54
N ALA A 5 -5.00 -6.25 18.58
CA ALA A 5 -5.66 -6.70 17.36
C ALA A 5 -5.98 -5.53 16.43
N TRP A 6 -5.95 -4.31 16.94
CA TRP A 6 -6.30 -3.12 16.17
C TRP A 6 -5.06 -2.36 15.72
N VAL A 7 -3.89 -2.80 16.16
CA VAL A 7 -2.68 -2.06 15.89
C VAL A 7 -1.96 -2.69 14.72
N PHE A 8 -1.78 -1.91 13.68
CA PHE A 8 -0.95 -2.30 12.55
C PHE A 8 0.21 -1.32 12.46
N SER A 9 1.36 -1.85 12.07
CA SER A 9 2.52 -1.02 11.79
C SER A 9 2.59 -0.80 10.30
N PHE A 10 2.71 0.46 9.90
CA PHE A 10 2.90 0.81 8.49
C PHE A 10 4.36 1.17 8.30
N ILE A 11 5.03 0.42 7.45
CA ILE A 11 6.44 0.66 7.15
C ILE A 11 6.50 1.16 5.71
N GLU A 12 7.08 2.35 5.53
CA GLU A 12 7.11 2.98 4.23
C GLU A 12 8.50 2.90 3.64
N THR A 13 8.58 2.62 2.34
CA THR A 13 9.83 2.83 1.63
C THR A 13 10.07 4.32 1.52
N ARG A 14 11.32 4.70 1.27
CA ARG A 14 11.62 6.10 1.06
C ARG A 14 10.83 6.67 -0.11
N LEU A 15 10.70 5.88 -1.16
CA LEU A 15 9.92 6.30 -2.31
C LEU A 15 8.48 6.58 -1.92
N PHE A 16 7.88 5.66 -1.17
CA PHE A 16 6.50 5.86 -0.75
C PHE A 16 6.34 7.11 0.09
N THR A 17 7.24 7.31 1.04
CA THR A 17 7.16 8.47 1.91
C THR A 17 7.14 9.76 1.09
N ARG A 18 8.01 9.83 0.08
CA ARG A 18 8.04 11.01 -0.76
C ARG A 18 6.76 11.16 -1.58
N LEU A 19 6.32 10.07 -2.18
CA LEU A 19 5.18 10.14 -3.09
C LEU A 19 3.87 10.40 -2.37
N VAL A 20 3.70 9.82 -1.18
CA VAL A 20 2.44 10.01 -0.48
C VAL A 20 2.25 11.48 -0.11
N GLY A 21 3.33 12.16 0.22
CA GLY A 21 3.24 13.59 0.52
C GLY A 21 2.90 14.44 -0.68
N GLU A 22 3.23 13.94 -1.87
CA GLU A 22 2.90 14.67 -3.09
C GLU A 22 1.47 14.45 -3.54
N TYR A 23 0.94 13.26 -3.31
CA TYR A 23 -0.33 12.88 -3.91
C TYR A 23 -1.50 12.93 -2.95
N LEU A 24 -1.28 12.72 -1.66
CA LEU A 24 -2.37 12.63 -0.70
C LEU A 24 -2.18 13.65 0.41
N THR A 25 -3.29 14.19 0.90
CA THR A 25 -3.25 14.94 2.14
C THR A 25 -3.06 13.98 3.30
N ASP A 26 -2.70 14.53 4.45
CA ASP A 26 -2.58 13.71 5.65
C ASP A 26 -3.89 13.00 5.97
N GLU A 27 -4.99 13.67 5.77
CA GLU A 27 -6.28 13.08 6.05
C GLU A 27 -6.58 11.94 5.08
N GLU A 28 -6.27 12.15 3.81
CA GLU A 28 -6.49 11.11 2.81
C GLU A 28 -5.63 9.89 3.09
N TYR A 29 -4.40 10.11 3.55
CA TYR A 29 -3.54 8.99 3.88
C TYR A 29 -4.08 8.23 5.09
N ARG A 30 -4.59 8.96 6.07
CA ARG A 30 -5.19 8.27 7.23
C ARG A 30 -6.38 7.43 6.82
N GLU A 31 -7.17 7.91 5.87
CA GLU A 31 -8.29 7.13 5.37
C GLU A 31 -7.82 5.88 4.65
N LEU A 32 -6.76 5.99 3.88
CA LEU A 32 -6.16 4.82 3.23
C LEU A 32 -5.67 3.81 4.25
N GLN A 33 -4.98 4.30 5.27
CA GLN A 33 -4.49 3.41 6.32
C GLN A 33 -5.63 2.71 7.04
N ALA A 34 -6.70 3.45 7.34
CA ALA A 34 -7.85 2.85 8.00
C ALA A 34 -8.48 1.76 7.13
N ALA A 35 -8.58 2.01 5.84
CA ALA A 35 -9.14 1.02 4.93
C ALA A 35 -8.27 -0.24 4.89
N LEU A 36 -6.96 -0.09 4.91
CA LEU A 36 -6.08 -1.24 4.88
C LEU A 36 -6.07 -1.99 6.21
N ILE A 37 -6.26 -1.30 7.32
CA ILE A 37 -6.38 -1.97 8.60
C ILE A 37 -7.63 -2.82 8.61
N GLU A 38 -8.71 -2.29 8.06
CA GLU A 38 -9.97 -3.01 8.04
C GLU A 38 -9.89 -4.23 7.13
N ARG A 39 -9.25 -4.08 5.98
CA ARG A 39 -9.13 -5.16 5.01
C ARG A 39 -7.72 -5.18 4.43
N PRO A 40 -6.77 -5.76 5.15
CA PRO A 40 -5.39 -5.75 4.66
C PRO A 40 -5.21 -6.45 3.32
N GLU A 41 -6.11 -7.37 2.99
CA GLU A 41 -6.01 -8.11 1.75
C GLU A 41 -6.95 -7.60 0.69
N ALA A 42 -7.35 -6.32 0.79
CA ALA A 42 -8.26 -5.74 -0.19
C ALA A 42 -7.64 -5.64 -1.58
N GLY A 43 -6.35 -5.38 -1.66
CA GLY A 43 -5.68 -5.30 -2.94
C GLY A 43 -5.46 -6.67 -3.54
N ALA A 44 -5.47 -6.73 -4.87
CA ALA A 44 -5.26 -8.00 -5.57
C ALA A 44 -3.79 -8.35 -5.61
N VAL A 45 -3.49 -9.62 -5.40
CA VAL A 45 -2.11 -10.08 -5.45
C VAL A 45 -1.61 -9.99 -6.89
N ILE A 46 -0.42 -9.46 -7.04
CA ILE A 46 0.24 -9.37 -8.34
C ILE A 46 0.97 -10.69 -8.56
N PRO A 47 0.63 -11.43 -9.62
CA PRO A 47 1.27 -12.73 -9.85
C PRO A 47 2.77 -12.59 -10.00
N GLY A 48 3.50 -13.53 -9.40
CA GLY A 48 4.96 -13.55 -9.52
C GLY A 48 5.68 -12.57 -8.64
N SER A 49 4.97 -11.83 -7.81
CA SER A 49 5.59 -10.79 -6.98
C SER A 49 5.92 -11.26 -5.58
N GLY A 50 5.53 -12.47 -5.22
CA GLY A 50 5.75 -12.93 -3.86
C GLY A 50 4.73 -12.42 -2.87
N GLY A 51 3.54 -12.06 -3.34
CA GLY A 51 2.48 -11.63 -2.44
C GLY A 51 2.24 -10.15 -2.40
N VAL A 52 2.93 -9.40 -3.23
CA VAL A 52 2.70 -7.95 -3.30
C VAL A 52 1.32 -7.69 -3.87
N ARG A 53 0.63 -6.69 -3.33
CA ARG A 53 -0.75 -6.40 -3.71
C ARG A 53 -0.85 -5.03 -4.33
N LYS A 54 -1.84 -4.89 -5.18
CA LYS A 54 -2.16 -3.61 -5.83
C LYS A 54 -3.59 -3.25 -5.49
N LEU A 55 -3.76 -2.11 -4.86
CA LEU A 55 -5.06 -1.59 -4.46
C LEU A 55 -5.40 -0.38 -5.28
N ARG A 56 -6.60 -0.36 -5.83
CA ARG A 56 -7.13 0.83 -6.48
C ARG A 56 -7.75 1.70 -5.38
N TRP A 57 -7.20 2.88 -5.20
CA TRP A 57 -7.65 3.75 -4.12
C TRP A 57 -8.17 5.06 -4.66
N ARG A 58 -9.34 5.42 -4.20
CA ARG A 58 -9.91 6.72 -4.48
C ARG A 58 -10.37 7.30 -3.17
N ALA A 59 -9.86 8.48 -2.84
CA ALA A 59 -10.21 9.12 -1.58
C ALA A 59 -11.71 9.39 -1.56
N PRO A 60 -12.38 9.08 -0.46
CA PRO A 60 -13.81 9.30 -0.36
C PRO A 60 -14.16 10.77 -0.60
N GLY A 61 -15.24 11.00 -1.34
CA GLY A 61 -15.74 12.33 -1.59
C GLY A 61 -15.00 13.14 -2.61
N ARG A 62 -13.93 12.61 -3.17
CA ARG A 62 -13.14 13.39 -4.13
C ARG A 62 -13.72 13.39 -5.52
N GLY A 63 -14.31 12.29 -5.93
CA GLY A 63 -14.89 12.23 -7.25
C GLY A 63 -13.88 12.24 -8.38
N LYS A 64 -12.62 12.12 -8.11
CA LYS A 64 -11.62 12.11 -9.15
C LYS A 64 -11.66 10.81 -9.91
N ARG A 65 -11.55 10.92 -11.22
CA ARG A 65 -11.52 9.70 -12.00
C ARG A 65 -10.18 9.04 -11.85
N GLY A 66 -10.20 7.72 -11.80
CA GLY A 66 -9.02 6.90 -11.79
C GLY A 66 -8.39 6.66 -10.45
N GLY A 67 -8.31 7.68 -9.64
CA GLY A 67 -7.68 7.54 -8.34
C GLY A 67 -6.23 7.14 -8.44
N TYR A 68 -5.81 6.35 -7.45
CA TYR A 68 -4.42 5.95 -7.32
C TYR A 68 -4.29 4.45 -7.29
N ARG A 69 -3.11 3.98 -7.60
CA ARG A 69 -2.72 2.60 -7.39
C ARG A 69 -1.75 2.57 -6.23
N VAL A 70 -2.06 1.77 -5.21
CA VAL A 70 -1.23 1.62 -4.02
C VAL A 70 -0.63 0.23 -4.06
N ILE A 71 0.68 0.16 -4.00
CA ILE A 71 1.40 -1.11 -4.04
C ILE A 71 1.92 -1.39 -2.64
N TYR A 72 1.53 -2.53 -2.09
CA TYR A 72 1.88 -2.81 -0.70
C TYR A 72 2.01 -4.32 -0.51
N TYR A 73 2.56 -4.68 0.64
CA TYR A 73 2.73 -6.06 1.03
C TYR A 73 2.37 -6.18 2.50
N THR A 74 1.69 -7.23 2.88
CA THR A 74 1.28 -7.34 4.27
C THR A 74 1.47 -8.74 4.80
N LYS A 75 1.81 -8.81 6.08
CA LYS A 75 1.76 -10.03 6.86
C LYS A 75 0.78 -9.79 8.00
N THR A 76 -0.44 -10.25 7.80
CA THR A 76 -1.52 -9.92 8.73
C THR A 76 -1.29 -10.55 10.10
N ALA A 77 -0.66 -11.72 10.15
CA ALA A 77 -0.38 -12.37 11.42
C ALA A 77 0.54 -11.52 12.28
N GLN A 78 1.39 -10.74 11.66
CA GLN A 78 2.31 -9.85 12.36
C GLN A 78 1.80 -8.43 12.43
N ARG A 79 0.66 -8.16 11.83
CA ARG A 79 0.05 -6.84 11.79
C ARG A 79 0.98 -5.80 11.22
N VAL A 80 1.62 -6.13 10.11
CA VAL A 80 2.55 -5.23 9.44
C VAL A 80 2.10 -5.05 7.99
N ILE A 81 2.13 -3.80 7.54
CA ILE A 81 1.85 -3.46 6.16
C ILE A 81 3.01 -2.63 5.65
N TRP A 82 3.67 -3.12 4.61
CA TRP A 82 4.76 -2.39 3.96
C TRP A 82 4.19 -1.64 2.78
N MET A 83 4.30 -0.30 2.80
CA MET A 83 3.85 0.56 1.72
C MET A 83 5.01 0.75 0.78
N LEU A 84 4.90 0.22 -0.44
CA LEU A 84 6.03 0.17 -1.35
C LEU A 84 6.07 1.34 -2.30
N THR A 85 4.94 1.68 -2.93
CA THR A 85 4.85 2.84 -3.79
C THR A 85 3.39 3.14 -4.07
N LEU A 86 3.14 4.31 -4.64
CA LEU A 86 1.82 4.64 -5.14
C LEU A 86 1.98 5.59 -6.31
N TYR A 87 0.97 5.61 -7.17
CA TYR A 87 1.00 6.46 -8.36
C TYR A 87 -0.39 6.67 -8.89
N PRO A 88 -0.62 7.80 -9.58
CA PRO A 88 -1.93 8.03 -10.21
C PRO A 88 -2.18 7.01 -11.31
N LYS A 89 -3.44 6.70 -11.50
CA LYS A 89 -3.82 5.71 -12.48
C LYS A 89 -3.25 5.99 -13.86
N ASN A 90 -3.24 7.27 -14.24
CA ASN A 90 -2.88 7.63 -15.60
C ASN A 90 -1.39 7.87 -15.80
N VAL A 91 -0.60 7.73 -14.74
CA VAL A 91 0.84 7.94 -14.83
C VAL A 91 1.57 6.62 -14.90
N ALA A 92 0.99 5.62 -14.35
CA ALA A 92 1.72 4.44 -14.01
C ALA A 92 2.06 3.56 -15.16
N GLU A 93 3.15 2.95 -14.96
CA GLU A 93 3.57 1.81 -15.70
C GLU A 93 3.46 0.61 -14.82
N ASN A 94 3.36 -0.56 -15.43
CA ASN A 94 3.42 -1.79 -14.67
C ASN A 94 4.85 -2.05 -14.26
N ILE A 95 5.06 -2.14 -12.95
CA ILE A 95 6.37 -2.52 -12.44
C ILE A 95 6.49 -4.03 -12.60
N PRO A 96 7.57 -4.52 -13.18
CA PRO A 96 7.72 -5.97 -13.37
C PRO A 96 7.64 -6.71 -12.05
N ALA A 97 6.99 -7.87 -12.09
CA ALA A 97 6.73 -8.63 -10.87
C ALA A 97 8.02 -9.01 -10.15
N HIS A 98 9.08 -9.33 -10.91
CA HIS A 98 10.33 -9.73 -10.27
C HIS A 98 10.98 -8.56 -9.53
N VAL A 99 10.73 -7.33 -9.97
CA VAL A 99 11.23 -6.16 -9.27
C VAL A 99 10.47 -5.99 -7.95
N LEU A 100 9.16 -6.17 -7.99
CA LEU A 100 8.35 -6.09 -6.79
C LEU A 100 8.75 -7.16 -5.79
N GLN A 101 9.02 -8.36 -6.28
CA GLN A 101 9.45 -9.44 -5.39
C GLN A 101 10.76 -9.10 -4.71
N ARG A 102 11.69 -8.49 -5.44
CA ARG A 102 12.95 -8.08 -4.87
C ARG A 102 12.75 -7.01 -3.79
N ILE A 103 11.90 -6.04 -4.09
CA ILE A 103 11.62 -4.99 -3.10
C ILE A 103 10.99 -5.59 -1.86
N ARG A 104 10.04 -6.51 -2.04
CA ARG A 104 9.42 -7.14 -0.89
C ARG A 104 10.42 -7.84 -0.01
N LYS A 105 11.35 -8.58 -0.62
CA LYS A 105 12.35 -9.28 0.15
C LYS A 105 13.25 -8.32 0.90
N GLU A 106 13.63 -7.22 0.25
CA GLU A 106 14.51 -6.26 0.89
C GLU A 106 13.86 -5.59 2.09
N VAL A 107 12.60 -5.19 1.95
CA VAL A 107 11.95 -4.51 3.05
C VAL A 107 11.63 -5.48 4.18
N GLU A 108 11.30 -6.71 3.84
CA GLU A 108 10.94 -7.68 4.85
C GLU A 108 12.16 -8.15 5.62
N ASP A 109 13.26 -8.34 4.94
CA ASP A 109 14.48 -8.84 5.56
C ASP A 109 15.30 -7.73 6.20
N GLY A 110 15.15 -6.53 5.71
CA GLY A 110 15.90 -5.41 6.19
C GLY A 110 15.34 -4.80 7.42
#